data_26771d7fa945584b1dbdc1ae55f9fee4
#
_entry.id   26771d7fa945584b1dbdc1ae55f9fee4
#
_cell.length_a   1.000
_cell.length_b   1.000
_cell.length_c   1.000
_cell.angle_alpha   90.00
_cell.angle_beta   90.00
_cell.angle_gamma   90.00
#
_symmetry.space_group_name_H-M   'P 1'
#
loop_
_entity.id
_entity.type
_entity.pdbx_description
1 polymer ?
#
loop_
_entity_poly.entity_id
_entity_poly.type
_entity_poly.pdbx_seq_one_letter_code
_entity_poly.pdbx_strand_id
1 'polypeptide(L)'
;LNVDYIIDDKDETYLGSQSPKWTGGFNNNFSYKNFDLNVYIIARWGQMIDYELTGSYDPQGKGNFPAYLNYWTPENPSNDFPRPAQTNFYNYLGYQTLNYIDGSYWKIKTVSLGYTFPKSLTSKLGVSKLLAYVTANNLFSFAKNHLIQEYDAERGGSAKAPMQRQIIYGLKKTKEQIKKKKQIRNTIKNKIL
;
A
#
# COMPACT_ATOMS: atom_id res chain seq x y z
N LEU A 1 1.84 -29.08 20.66
CA LEU A 1 0.95 -28.74 21.77
C LEU A 1 0.60 -30.01 22.52
N ASN A 2 0.96 -30.09 23.76
CA ASN A 2 0.54 -31.13 24.69
C ASN A 2 -0.53 -30.57 25.66
N VAL A 3 -1.15 -31.40 26.48
CA VAL A 3 -2.21 -31.01 27.42
C VAL A 3 -1.72 -31.29 28.85
N ASP A 4 -0.54 -30.76 29.20
CA ASP A 4 0.00 -30.90 30.54
C ASP A 4 -0.17 -29.66 31.44
N TYR A 5 -0.81 -28.60 30.90
CA TYR A 5 -1.03 -27.31 31.54
C TYR A 5 0.26 -26.53 31.89
N ILE A 6 1.38 -26.91 31.28
CA ILE A 6 2.66 -26.21 31.40
C ILE A 6 3.02 -25.67 30.02
N ILE A 7 3.23 -24.36 29.91
CA ILE A 7 3.68 -23.74 28.65
C ILE A 7 5.20 -23.79 28.62
N ASP A 8 5.75 -24.66 27.77
CA ASP A 8 7.18 -24.83 27.57
C ASP A 8 7.54 -24.99 26.08
N ASP A 9 8.80 -25.30 25.79
CA ASP A 9 9.33 -25.47 24.42
C ASP A 9 8.61 -26.58 23.62
N LYS A 10 7.85 -27.47 24.25
CA LYS A 10 7.07 -28.50 23.58
C LYS A 10 5.76 -27.97 23.03
N ASP A 11 5.37 -26.76 23.42
CA ASP A 11 4.19 -26.06 22.91
C ASP A 11 4.50 -25.14 21.74
N GLU A 12 5.77 -25.08 21.32
CA GLU A 12 6.12 -24.32 20.13
C GLU A 12 5.39 -24.84 18.90
N THR A 13 4.85 -23.92 18.11
CA THR A 13 4.16 -24.22 16.86
C THR A 13 4.54 -23.25 15.77
N TYR A 14 4.53 -23.73 14.54
CA TYR A 14 4.78 -22.89 13.37
C TYR A 14 3.58 -22.01 13.05
N LEU A 15 3.70 -20.70 13.23
CA LEU A 15 2.65 -19.72 12.96
C LEU A 15 2.59 -19.32 11.48
N GLY A 16 3.68 -19.44 10.76
CA GLY A 16 3.77 -19.04 9.36
C GLY A 16 5.09 -18.35 9.01
N SER A 17 5.21 -17.86 7.80
CA SER A 17 6.40 -17.16 7.32
C SER A 17 6.13 -15.67 7.16
N GLN A 18 7.11 -14.83 7.49
CA GLN A 18 7.07 -13.39 7.15
C GLN A 18 7.24 -13.14 5.65
N SER A 19 7.82 -14.10 4.94
CA SER A 19 7.89 -14.04 3.49
C SER A 19 6.54 -14.43 2.88
N PRO A 20 6.01 -13.64 1.94
CA PRO A 20 4.75 -13.99 1.26
C PRO A 20 4.92 -15.26 0.43
N LYS A 21 3.87 -16.08 0.36
CA LYS A 21 3.83 -17.25 -0.53
C LYS A 21 3.89 -16.84 -1.99
N TRP A 22 3.29 -15.71 -2.31
CA TRP A 22 3.42 -15.09 -3.63
C TRP A 22 3.26 -13.57 -3.56
N THR A 23 3.88 -12.88 -4.52
CA THR A 23 3.72 -11.46 -4.76
C THR A 23 3.39 -11.25 -6.24
N GLY A 24 2.52 -10.30 -6.52
CA GLY A 24 2.13 -9.97 -7.88
C GLY A 24 1.99 -8.48 -8.10
N GLY A 25 2.28 -8.06 -9.32
CA GLY A 25 2.02 -6.71 -9.80
C GLY A 25 1.29 -6.78 -11.14
N PHE A 26 0.24 -6.00 -11.28
CA PHE A 26 -0.57 -5.94 -12.48
C PHE A 26 -0.68 -4.50 -12.95
N ASN A 27 -0.08 -4.21 -14.10
CA ASN A 27 -0.05 -2.87 -14.68
C ASN A 27 -0.79 -2.87 -16.01
N ASN A 28 -1.91 -2.15 -16.08
CA ASN A 28 -2.73 -2.01 -17.26
C ASN A 28 -2.65 -0.62 -17.82
N ASN A 29 -2.46 -0.53 -19.13
CA ASN A 29 -2.50 0.70 -19.89
C ASN A 29 -3.60 0.60 -20.94
N PHE A 30 -4.57 1.48 -20.86
CA PHE A 30 -5.65 1.61 -21.82
C PHE A 30 -5.54 2.95 -22.53
N SER A 31 -5.56 2.92 -23.86
CA SER A 31 -5.57 4.12 -24.67
C SER A 31 -6.81 4.13 -25.56
N TYR A 32 -7.57 5.21 -25.50
CA TYR A 32 -8.72 5.41 -26.36
C TYR A 32 -8.79 6.86 -26.86
N LYS A 33 -8.67 7.05 -28.15
CA LYS A 33 -8.56 8.38 -28.78
C LYS A 33 -7.45 9.21 -28.16
N ASN A 34 -7.80 10.23 -27.40
CA ASN A 34 -6.87 11.14 -26.74
C ASN A 34 -6.70 10.87 -25.24
N PHE A 35 -7.32 9.82 -24.71
CA PHE A 35 -7.24 9.43 -23.32
C PHE A 35 -6.28 8.25 -23.13
N ASP A 36 -5.48 8.34 -22.10
CA ASP A 36 -4.60 7.28 -21.62
C ASP A 36 -4.92 7.01 -20.14
N LEU A 37 -5.27 5.77 -19.80
CA LEU A 37 -5.51 5.33 -18.44
C LEU A 37 -4.49 4.28 -18.06
N ASN A 38 -3.76 4.52 -16.98
CA ASN A 38 -2.89 3.53 -16.35
C ASN A 38 -3.47 3.12 -15.00
N VAL A 39 -3.54 1.83 -14.73
CA VAL A 39 -3.94 1.25 -13.44
C VAL A 39 -2.89 0.27 -13.00
N TYR A 40 -2.25 0.54 -11.86
CA TYR A 40 -1.26 -0.33 -11.25
C TYR A 40 -1.78 -0.91 -9.94
N ILE A 41 -1.84 -2.24 -9.88
CA ILE A 41 -2.30 -3.02 -8.73
C ILE A 41 -1.15 -3.87 -8.25
N ILE A 42 -0.99 -3.97 -6.93
CA ILE A 42 -0.04 -4.89 -6.29
C ILE A 42 -0.78 -5.80 -5.32
N ALA A 43 -0.24 -6.99 -5.12
CA ALA A 43 -0.73 -7.94 -4.13
C ALA A 43 0.42 -8.70 -3.47
N ARG A 44 0.27 -9.01 -2.18
CA ARG A 44 1.11 -9.94 -1.43
C ARG A 44 0.19 -10.88 -0.66
N TRP A 45 0.47 -12.16 -0.68
CA TRP A 45 -0.42 -13.15 -0.11
C TRP A 45 0.30 -14.25 0.62
N GLY A 46 -0.27 -14.66 1.77
CA GLY A 46 0.23 -15.76 2.58
C GLY A 46 1.46 -15.44 3.42
N GLN A 47 1.63 -14.17 3.80
CA GLN A 47 2.65 -13.72 4.75
C GLN A 47 2.04 -13.51 6.14
N MET A 48 2.80 -13.82 7.17
CA MET A 48 2.55 -13.36 8.54
C MET A 48 3.28 -12.05 8.77
N ILE A 49 2.67 -11.15 9.52
CA ILE A 49 3.30 -9.88 9.93
C ILE A 49 3.22 -9.72 11.44
N ASP A 50 4.23 -9.07 12.00
CA ASP A 50 4.22 -8.61 13.39
C ASP A 50 3.46 -7.28 13.44
N TYR A 51 2.30 -7.28 14.10
CA TYR A 51 1.42 -6.12 14.15
C TYR A 51 1.66 -5.31 15.42
N GLU A 52 2.39 -4.22 15.30
CA GLU A 52 2.87 -3.39 16.41
C GLU A 52 1.75 -2.88 17.35
N LEU A 53 0.52 -2.69 16.84
CA LEU A 53 -0.58 -2.21 17.68
C LEU A 53 -1.11 -3.28 18.64
N THR A 54 -1.04 -4.55 18.28
CA THR A 54 -1.34 -5.63 19.23
C THR A 54 -0.21 -5.80 20.23
N GLY A 55 1.01 -5.47 19.87
CA GLY A 55 2.14 -5.39 20.79
C GLY A 55 1.98 -4.32 21.88
N SER A 56 1.06 -3.36 21.67
CA SER A 56 0.65 -2.40 22.70
C SER A 56 -0.40 -2.97 23.66
N TYR A 57 -0.87 -4.20 23.42
CA TYR A 57 -1.77 -4.88 24.36
C TYR A 57 -1.02 -5.16 25.66
N ASP A 58 -1.45 -4.51 26.72
CA ASP A 58 -0.91 -4.72 28.06
C ASP A 58 -1.81 -5.71 28.83
N PRO A 59 -1.38 -6.96 28.97
CA PRO A 59 -2.17 -7.97 29.70
C PRO A 59 -2.37 -7.64 31.17
N GLN A 60 -1.59 -6.70 31.72
CA GLN A 60 -1.77 -6.21 33.09
C GLN A 60 -2.87 -5.16 33.22
N GLY A 61 -3.44 -4.69 32.12
CA GLY A 61 -4.50 -3.70 32.11
C GLY A 61 -4.08 -2.30 32.58
N LYS A 62 -2.79 -1.98 32.52
CA LYS A 62 -2.26 -0.66 32.91
C LYS A 62 -2.32 0.36 31.78
N GLY A 63 -2.36 -0.10 30.53
CA GLY A 63 -2.39 0.72 29.34
C GLY A 63 -3.81 0.87 28.77
N ASN A 64 -3.95 1.83 27.85
CA ASN A 64 -5.16 1.97 27.05
C ASN A 64 -5.07 1.03 25.84
N PHE A 65 -6.17 0.31 25.58
CA PHE A 65 -6.29 -0.55 24.41
C PHE A 65 -7.01 0.17 23.28
N PRO A 66 -6.70 -0.18 22.03
CA PRO A 66 -7.58 0.17 20.91
C PRO A 66 -8.99 -0.38 21.15
N ALA A 67 -10.01 0.43 20.94
CA ALA A 67 -11.41 0.05 21.19
C ALA A 67 -11.91 -1.14 20.36
N TYR A 68 -11.21 -1.47 19.28
CA TYR A 68 -11.55 -2.59 18.40
C TYR A 68 -10.99 -3.96 18.85
N LEU A 69 -10.16 -4.00 19.89
CA LEU A 69 -9.66 -5.28 20.42
C LEU A 69 -10.77 -6.01 21.16
N ASN A 70 -11.11 -7.18 20.64
CA ASN A 70 -12.15 -8.05 21.17
C ASN A 70 -11.54 -8.97 22.24
N TYR A 71 -11.37 -8.47 23.47
CA TYR A 71 -10.85 -9.27 24.57
C TYR A 71 -11.96 -10.02 25.29
N TRP A 72 -11.61 -11.15 25.87
CA TRP A 72 -12.54 -12.00 26.59
C TRP A 72 -13.07 -11.34 27.88
N THR A 73 -14.38 -11.39 28.07
CA THR A 73 -15.05 -11.14 29.35
C THR A 73 -16.14 -12.18 29.56
N PRO A 74 -16.69 -12.36 30.80
CA PRO A 74 -17.82 -13.25 31.00
C PRO A 74 -19.03 -12.88 30.14
N GLU A 75 -19.24 -11.59 29.87
CA GLU A 75 -20.33 -11.06 29.06
C GLU A 75 -20.05 -11.09 27.58
N ASN A 76 -18.76 -11.19 27.19
CA ASN A 76 -18.30 -11.25 25.82
C ASN A 76 -17.23 -12.35 25.67
N PRO A 77 -17.61 -13.63 25.67
CA PRO A 77 -16.65 -14.71 25.43
C PRO A 77 -16.00 -14.57 24.04
N SER A 78 -14.67 -14.44 24.02
CA SER A 78 -13.86 -14.28 22.81
C SER A 78 -12.61 -15.14 22.90
N ASN A 79 -12.15 -15.64 21.75
CA ASN A 79 -10.87 -16.34 21.61
C ASN A 79 -9.78 -15.46 20.99
N ASP A 80 -10.06 -14.18 20.74
CA ASP A 80 -9.12 -13.29 20.05
C ASP A 80 -8.03 -12.79 21.00
N PHE A 81 -8.44 -12.28 22.17
CA PHE A 81 -7.51 -11.75 23.19
C PHE A 81 -7.95 -12.18 24.59
N PRO A 82 -7.02 -12.52 25.46
CA PRO A 82 -7.32 -12.86 26.85
C PRO A 82 -7.78 -11.61 27.62
N ARG A 83 -8.45 -11.83 28.74
CA ARG A 83 -8.87 -10.75 29.65
C ARG A 83 -7.64 -10.07 30.26
N PRO A 84 -7.53 -8.75 30.21
CA PRO A 84 -6.51 -8.02 30.96
C PRO A 84 -6.69 -8.24 32.46
N ALA A 85 -5.59 -8.56 33.16
CA ALA A 85 -5.62 -8.78 34.61
C ALA A 85 -4.42 -8.08 35.27
N GLN A 86 -4.65 -7.44 36.41
CA GLN A 86 -3.59 -6.78 37.18
C GLN A 86 -2.63 -7.73 37.91
N THR A 87 -2.84 -9.05 37.78
CA THR A 87 -2.00 -10.08 38.41
C THR A 87 -0.77 -10.36 37.55
N ASN A 88 0.33 -10.76 38.21
CA ASN A 88 1.65 -10.98 37.65
C ASN A 88 1.74 -12.15 36.65
N PHE A 89 1.10 -12.05 35.51
CA PHE A 89 1.31 -12.98 34.40
C PHE A 89 2.56 -12.58 33.59
N TYR A 90 3.68 -12.35 34.27
CA TYR A 90 4.90 -11.79 33.69
C TYR A 90 5.61 -12.69 32.67
N ASN A 91 5.28 -13.95 32.60
CA ASN A 91 6.04 -14.93 31.81
C ASN A 91 5.17 -15.64 30.76
N TYR A 92 4.12 -14.98 30.26
CA TYR A 92 3.35 -15.57 29.21
C TYR A 92 4.06 -15.35 27.85
N LEU A 93 4.96 -16.28 27.50
CA LEU A 93 5.56 -16.34 26.17
C LEU A 93 4.49 -16.35 25.04
N GLY A 94 3.28 -16.84 25.36
CA GLY A 94 2.16 -16.91 24.45
C GLY A 94 1.60 -15.56 23.95
N TYR A 95 1.81 -14.46 24.66
CA TYR A 95 1.34 -13.15 24.18
C TYR A 95 2.01 -12.68 22.90
N GLN A 96 3.24 -13.06 22.68
CA GLN A 96 3.94 -12.71 21.45
C GLN A 96 3.25 -13.29 20.21
N THR A 97 2.54 -14.40 20.35
CA THR A 97 1.80 -15.02 19.24
C THR A 97 0.63 -14.15 18.76
N LEU A 98 0.04 -13.33 19.63
CA LEU A 98 -1.07 -12.44 19.31
C LEU A 98 -0.66 -11.29 18.38
N ASN A 99 0.64 -10.97 18.32
CA ASN A 99 1.16 -9.94 17.42
C ASN A 99 1.23 -10.43 15.97
N TYR A 100 1.29 -11.75 15.77
CA TYR A 100 1.43 -12.32 14.43
C TYR A 100 0.08 -12.53 13.79
N ILE A 101 -0.21 -11.78 12.74
CA ILE A 101 -1.46 -11.84 12.00
C ILE A 101 -1.23 -12.06 10.51
N ASP A 102 -2.26 -12.51 9.79
CA ASP A 102 -2.22 -12.65 8.34
C ASP A 102 -2.09 -11.28 7.68
N GLY A 103 -0.94 -11.03 7.05
CA GLY A 103 -0.60 -9.79 6.37
C GLY A 103 -0.95 -9.78 4.88
N SER A 104 -1.80 -10.67 4.41
CA SER A 104 -2.22 -10.74 3.00
C SER A 104 -3.03 -9.53 2.58
N TYR A 105 -2.69 -8.93 1.43
CA TYR A 105 -3.40 -7.77 0.89
C TYR A 105 -3.29 -7.64 -0.62
N TRP A 106 -4.17 -6.85 -1.20
CA TRP A 106 -4.02 -6.27 -2.52
C TRP A 106 -4.36 -4.77 -2.49
N LYS A 107 -3.80 -4.01 -3.42
CA LYS A 107 -3.87 -2.55 -3.39
C LYS A 107 -3.86 -1.97 -4.80
N ILE A 108 -4.73 -0.99 -5.03
CA ILE A 108 -4.62 -0.11 -6.19
C ILE A 108 -3.58 0.97 -5.85
N LYS A 109 -2.34 0.73 -6.31
CA LYS A 109 -1.19 1.55 -5.99
C LYS A 109 -1.23 2.89 -6.69
N THR A 110 -1.59 2.87 -7.98
CA THR A 110 -1.63 4.08 -8.80
C THR A 110 -2.74 3.97 -9.84
N VAL A 111 -3.49 5.04 -10.00
CA VAL A 111 -4.39 5.26 -11.13
C VAL A 111 -4.00 6.59 -11.76
N SER A 112 -3.70 6.60 -13.06
CA SER A 112 -3.34 7.81 -13.79
C SER A 112 -4.19 7.94 -15.05
N LEU A 113 -4.89 9.07 -15.18
CA LEU A 113 -5.65 9.41 -16.36
C LEU A 113 -5.01 10.62 -17.04
N GLY A 114 -4.64 10.46 -18.31
CA GLY A 114 -4.09 11.50 -19.15
C GLY A 114 -5.01 11.85 -20.30
N TYR A 115 -5.04 13.11 -20.72
CA TYR A 115 -5.68 13.59 -21.92
C TYR A 115 -4.71 14.39 -22.79
N THR A 116 -4.43 13.89 -23.99
CA THR A 116 -3.57 14.57 -24.97
C THR A 116 -4.43 15.46 -25.85
N PHE A 117 -4.22 16.76 -25.78
CA PHE A 117 -4.97 17.73 -26.61
C PHE A 117 -4.68 17.55 -28.11
N PRO A 118 -5.69 17.67 -28.97
CA PRO A 118 -5.53 17.50 -30.40
C PRO A 118 -4.61 18.60 -31.01
N LYS A 119 -3.91 18.26 -32.09
CA LYS A 119 -2.98 19.17 -32.75
C LYS A 119 -3.62 20.46 -33.24
N SER A 120 -4.90 20.44 -33.62
CA SER A 120 -5.67 21.64 -34.04
C SER A 120 -5.68 22.72 -32.95
N LEU A 121 -5.65 22.33 -31.69
CA LEU A 121 -5.64 23.24 -30.54
C LEU A 121 -4.19 23.62 -30.17
N THR A 122 -3.29 22.66 -30.12
CA THR A 122 -1.91 22.87 -29.66
C THR A 122 -1.09 23.70 -30.64
N SER A 123 -1.34 23.57 -31.96
CA SER A 123 -0.68 24.39 -32.99
C SER A 123 -0.95 25.88 -32.86
N LYS A 124 -2.20 26.26 -32.48
CA LYS A 124 -2.55 27.66 -32.21
C LYS A 124 -1.75 28.24 -31.03
N LEU A 125 -1.33 27.41 -30.10
CA LEU A 125 -0.54 27.78 -28.91
C LEU A 125 0.98 27.67 -29.13
N GLY A 126 1.44 27.30 -30.33
CA GLY A 126 2.86 27.08 -30.64
C GLY A 126 3.49 25.90 -29.85
N VAL A 127 2.68 24.89 -29.53
CA VAL A 127 3.06 23.73 -28.73
C VAL A 127 2.90 22.47 -29.56
N SER A 128 3.91 21.59 -29.58
CA SER A 128 3.84 20.33 -30.33
C SER A 128 2.97 19.28 -29.64
N LYS A 129 2.95 19.25 -28.31
CA LYS A 129 2.11 18.35 -27.51
C LYS A 129 1.74 19.01 -26.20
N LEU A 130 0.48 18.91 -25.83
CA LEU A 130 -0.05 19.31 -24.52
C LEU A 130 -0.80 18.11 -23.94
N LEU A 131 -0.43 17.71 -22.73
CA LEU A 131 -1.03 16.61 -21.97
C LEU A 131 -1.49 17.15 -20.64
N ALA A 132 -2.78 17.02 -20.33
CA ALA A 132 -3.30 17.15 -18.96
C ALA A 132 -3.37 15.78 -18.32
N TYR A 133 -3.03 15.68 -17.05
CA TYR A 133 -3.10 14.40 -16.32
C TYR A 133 -3.51 14.59 -14.88
N VAL A 134 -4.15 13.57 -14.35
CA VAL A 134 -4.40 13.38 -12.93
C VAL A 134 -3.91 11.99 -12.54
N THR A 135 -3.19 11.90 -11.43
CA THR A 135 -2.68 10.65 -10.88
C THR A 135 -3.08 10.54 -9.41
N ALA A 136 -3.72 9.44 -9.05
CA ALA A 136 -4.05 9.11 -7.68
C ALA A 136 -3.16 7.96 -7.20
N ASN A 137 -2.44 8.17 -6.09
CA ASN A 137 -1.60 7.17 -5.46
C ASN A 137 -2.23 6.66 -4.17
N ASN A 138 -2.04 5.37 -3.89
CA ASN A 138 -2.56 4.69 -2.72
C ASN A 138 -4.08 4.84 -2.57
N LEU A 139 -4.80 4.70 -3.69
CA LEU A 139 -6.22 5.01 -3.78
C LEU A 139 -7.06 4.07 -2.93
N PHE A 140 -6.75 2.79 -2.99
CA PHE A 140 -7.51 1.75 -2.33
C PHE A 140 -6.60 0.60 -1.87
N SER A 141 -6.84 0.12 -0.65
CA SER A 141 -6.16 -1.04 -0.07
C SER A 141 -7.21 -1.98 0.52
N PHE A 142 -7.04 -3.25 0.30
CA PHE A 142 -7.83 -4.31 0.90
C PHE A 142 -6.88 -5.31 1.58
N ALA A 143 -7.08 -5.53 2.87
CA ALA A 143 -6.34 -6.51 3.65
C ALA A 143 -7.27 -7.66 4.07
N LYS A 144 -6.74 -8.87 4.13
CA LYS A 144 -7.49 -10.04 4.58
C LYS A 144 -7.85 -9.95 6.06
N ASN A 145 -6.92 -9.46 6.89
CA ASN A 145 -7.15 -9.20 8.30
C ASN A 145 -7.63 -7.76 8.50
N HIS A 146 -8.79 -7.59 9.16
CA HIS A 146 -9.40 -6.28 9.40
C HIS A 146 -8.53 -5.34 10.24
N LEU A 147 -7.70 -5.87 11.14
CA LEU A 147 -6.85 -5.07 12.02
C LEU A 147 -5.84 -4.20 11.25
N ILE A 148 -5.36 -4.68 10.10
CA ILE A 148 -4.41 -3.93 9.27
C ILE A 148 -5.05 -3.13 8.15
N GLN A 149 -6.36 -3.23 7.98
CA GLN A 149 -7.09 -2.53 6.91
C GLN A 149 -6.93 -1.00 7.00
N GLU A 150 -6.91 -0.46 8.21
CA GLU A 150 -6.82 0.98 8.46
C GLU A 150 -5.38 1.51 8.39
N TYR A 151 -4.38 0.65 8.67
CA TYR A 151 -2.98 1.05 8.81
C TYR A 151 -2.10 0.79 7.59
N ASP A 152 -2.68 0.41 6.46
CA ASP A 152 -1.97 0.05 5.23
C ASP A 152 -1.07 -1.19 5.37
N ALA A 153 -1.60 -2.33 4.95
CA ALA A 153 -0.94 -3.63 4.98
C ALA A 153 0.44 -3.67 4.29
N GLU A 154 0.70 -2.73 3.35
CA GLU A 154 2.00 -2.62 2.67
C GLU A 154 3.15 -2.28 3.63
N ARG A 155 2.84 -1.71 4.79
CA ARG A 155 3.84 -1.36 5.82
C ARG A 155 4.21 -2.50 6.76
N GLY A 156 3.65 -3.67 6.54
CA GLY A 156 4.03 -4.87 7.31
C GLY A 156 3.65 -4.81 8.78
N GLY A 157 2.49 -4.21 9.11
CA GLY A 157 1.99 -4.17 10.49
C GLY A 157 2.51 -3.03 11.36
N SER A 158 3.32 -2.12 10.79
CA SER A 158 3.86 -0.97 11.54
C SER A 158 2.75 -0.02 12.00
N ALA A 159 2.77 0.35 13.27
CA ALA A 159 1.87 1.33 13.88
C ALA A 159 2.14 2.79 13.48
N LYS A 160 3.19 3.03 12.67
CA LYS A 160 3.49 4.35 12.12
C LYS A 160 2.38 4.82 11.18
N ALA A 161 2.32 6.14 10.93
CA ALA A 161 1.30 6.74 10.07
C ALA A 161 1.06 5.95 8.77
N PRO A 162 -0.20 5.72 8.36
CA PRO A 162 -0.52 5.03 7.13
C PRO A 162 0.06 5.76 5.91
N MET A 163 0.21 5.05 4.79
CA MET A 163 0.66 5.68 3.56
C MET A 163 -0.37 6.69 3.07
N GLN A 164 0.10 7.89 2.79
CA GLN A 164 -0.77 8.98 2.36
C GLN A 164 -1.43 8.67 1.02
N ARG A 165 -2.71 8.96 0.90
CA ARG A 165 -3.40 9.07 -0.37
C ARG A 165 -3.01 10.41 -1.00
N GLN A 166 -2.59 10.38 -2.26
CA GLN A 166 -2.14 11.57 -2.97
C GLN A 166 -2.89 11.70 -4.29
N ILE A 167 -3.34 12.90 -4.59
CA ILE A 167 -3.88 13.25 -5.90
C ILE A 167 -2.97 14.31 -6.50
N ILE A 168 -2.38 14.00 -7.64
CA ILE A 168 -1.44 14.84 -8.36
C ILE A 168 -2.09 15.17 -9.70
N TYR A 169 -2.15 16.44 -10.05
CA TYR A 169 -2.62 16.90 -11.36
C TYR A 169 -1.61 17.82 -11.98
N GLY A 170 -1.55 17.82 -13.30
CA GLY A 170 -0.61 18.68 -13.99
C GLY A 170 -0.82 18.77 -15.48
N LEU A 171 -0.06 19.69 -16.07
CA LEU A 171 0.00 19.93 -17.50
C LEU A 171 1.44 19.73 -17.97
N LYS A 172 1.65 18.83 -18.93
CA LYS A 172 2.94 18.62 -19.58
C LYS A 172 2.91 19.18 -20.98
N LYS A 173 3.78 20.18 -21.24
CA LYS A 173 3.89 20.88 -22.51
C LYS A 173 5.23 20.55 -23.17
N THR A 174 5.19 20.14 -24.42
CA THR A 174 6.40 19.94 -25.25
C THR A 174 6.45 21.04 -26.31
N LYS A 175 7.50 21.83 -26.29
CA LYS A 175 7.74 22.83 -27.35
C LYS A 175 8.28 22.13 -28.60
N GLU A 176 7.84 22.59 -29.78
CA GLU A 176 8.45 22.13 -31.04
C GLU A 176 9.93 22.53 -31.05
N GLN A 177 10.82 21.57 -31.35
CA GLN A 177 12.23 21.87 -31.42
C GLN A 177 12.51 22.72 -32.69
N ILE A 178 12.61 24.01 -32.51
CA ILE A 178 12.98 25.00 -33.54
C ILE A 178 14.42 24.69 -34.12
N LYS A 179 15.17 23.87 -33.43
CA LYS A 179 16.53 23.49 -33.83
C LYS A 179 16.61 22.83 -35.23
N LYS A 180 15.64 21.99 -35.62
CA LYS A 180 15.65 21.40 -36.97
C LYS A 180 15.46 22.43 -38.11
N LYS A 181 14.63 23.42 -37.92
CA LYS A 181 14.40 24.47 -38.92
C LYS A 181 15.61 25.36 -39.12
N LYS A 182 16.35 25.70 -38.05
CA LYS A 182 17.59 26.49 -38.16
C LYS A 182 18.71 25.70 -38.86
N GLN A 183 18.83 24.41 -38.59
CA GLN A 183 19.85 23.56 -39.22
C GLN A 183 19.60 23.37 -40.71
N ILE A 184 18.36 23.10 -41.10
CA ILE A 184 18.00 23.00 -42.54
C ILE A 184 18.21 24.33 -43.24
N ARG A 185 17.87 25.47 -42.64
CA ARG A 185 18.08 26.79 -43.22
C ARG A 185 19.54 27.13 -43.40
N ASN A 186 20.43 26.73 -42.48
CA ASN A 186 21.86 26.92 -42.59
C ASN A 186 22.48 25.97 -43.62
N THR A 187 21.98 24.72 -43.73
CA THR A 187 22.45 23.77 -44.75
C THR A 187 22.06 24.21 -46.15
N ILE A 188 20.88 24.80 -46.33
CA ILE A 188 20.45 25.36 -47.62
C ILE A 188 21.25 26.62 -47.96
N LYS A 189 21.52 27.50 -46.96
CA LYS A 189 22.37 28.68 -47.19
C LYS A 189 23.80 28.36 -47.63
N ASN A 190 24.39 27.29 -47.08
CA ASN A 190 25.75 26.85 -47.41
C ASN A 190 25.86 26.03 -48.70
N LYS A 191 24.73 25.68 -49.35
CA LYS A 191 24.72 25.02 -50.66
C LYS A 191 24.45 25.99 -51.81
N ILE A 192 24.17 27.25 -51.55
CA ILE A 192 23.82 28.29 -52.53
C ILE A 192 24.98 29.32 -52.66
N LEU A 193 25.99 29.20 -51.84
CA LEU A 193 27.31 29.87 -51.97
C LEU A 193 28.34 28.87 -52.45
#